data_0e14cc3d52f4e817cffd6da3bfc10e96
#
_entry.id   0e14cc3d52f4e817cffd6da3bfc10e96
#
_cell.length_a   1.000
_cell.length_b   1.000
_cell.length_c   1.000
_cell.angle_alpha   90.00
_cell.angle_beta   90.00
_cell.angle_gamma   90.00
#
_symmetry.space_group_name_H-M   'P 1'
#
loop_
_entity.id
_entity.type
_entity.pdbx_description
1 polymer ?
#
loop_
_entity_poly.entity_id
_entity_poly.type
_entity_poly.pdbx_seq_one_letter_code
_entity_poly.pdbx_strand_id
1 'polypeptide(L)'
;MKRILVVITTGFTPFGGLTTVMMNYYREINKTEFLIDFASKNEDISGALVSELKQHGSQFYELGDRRKNPARYFRRLWRIFKIKKYDVVHINANSATASVELAIAKANGVSKRIIHIHNSTGNHIRLHYLLRPIFCSLYTDAIACSGKSGKWAFGNRKFIVLNNAIDTEKFAFNVDNRQKLRQKLCISDDCFVVGHSGKINPQKNHSFLIDVFDEYHKKDKNSMLLLAGDGELRDKIEDKVKACHLENAVKFLGMIPDVYRYLSVMDCMIFPSLWEGLPLSLIEAQANGLKCVVSDKVTKEANVTKKEKYLSLDDDINTWVECVSDLKGYARQMEANDNIKLMIKNGYDSKENVKIIEYIYSGKS
;
A
#
# COMPACT_ATOMS: atom_id res chain seq x y z
N MET A 1 -16.39 3.54 25.19
CA MET A 1 -15.27 3.18 24.31
C MET A 1 -15.50 1.77 23.79
N LYS A 2 -15.62 1.59 22.45
CA LYS A 2 -15.79 0.28 21.82
C LYS A 2 -14.43 -0.40 21.62
N ARG A 3 -14.41 -1.72 21.85
CA ARG A 3 -13.22 -2.53 21.60
C ARG A 3 -13.31 -3.24 20.26
N ILE A 4 -12.29 -3.05 19.44
CA ILE A 4 -12.21 -3.60 18.08
C ILE A 4 -11.00 -4.52 18.00
N LEU A 5 -11.17 -5.71 17.42
CA LEU A 5 -10.07 -6.56 17.01
C LEU A 5 -9.90 -6.49 15.49
N VAL A 6 -8.80 -5.95 15.03
CA VAL A 6 -8.40 -5.99 13.61
C VAL A 6 -7.56 -7.23 13.36
N VAL A 7 -8.07 -8.15 12.53
CA VAL A 7 -7.36 -9.36 12.13
C VAL A 7 -6.81 -9.20 10.73
N ILE A 8 -5.49 -9.37 10.54
CA ILE A 8 -4.82 -9.29 9.25
C ILE A 8 -4.31 -10.67 8.87
N THR A 9 -4.98 -11.31 7.90
CA THR A 9 -4.71 -12.71 7.54
C THR A 9 -3.45 -12.91 6.69
N THR A 10 -2.94 -11.86 6.07
CA THR A 10 -1.77 -11.92 5.16
C THR A 10 -0.44 -11.64 5.85
N GLY A 11 -0.44 -10.96 6.97
CA GLY A 11 0.73 -10.56 7.74
C GLY A 11 0.76 -9.05 8.02
N PHE A 12 1.43 -8.69 9.10
CA PHE A 12 1.53 -7.31 9.58
C PHE A 12 3.00 -6.90 9.59
N THR A 13 3.48 -6.43 8.45
CA THR A 13 4.90 -6.07 8.24
C THR A 13 5.05 -4.57 8.05
N PRO A 14 6.14 -3.94 8.51
CA PRO A 14 6.31 -2.47 8.51
C PRO A 14 6.09 -1.79 7.15
N PHE A 15 6.43 -2.50 6.07
CA PHE A 15 6.37 -1.98 4.71
C PHE A 15 5.38 -2.75 3.82
N GLY A 16 4.47 -3.49 4.46
CA GLY A 16 3.37 -4.17 3.76
C GLY A 16 2.26 -3.19 3.41
N GLY A 17 1.80 -3.17 2.17
CA GLY A 17 0.76 -2.23 1.72
C GLY A 17 -0.50 -2.27 2.60
N LEU A 18 -0.97 -3.47 2.98
CA LEU A 18 -2.13 -3.60 3.87
C LEU A 18 -1.84 -3.08 5.28
N THR A 19 -0.64 -3.34 5.80
CA THR A 19 -0.21 -2.79 7.10
C THR A 19 -0.22 -1.26 7.06
N THR A 20 0.33 -0.68 6.00
CA THR A 20 0.37 0.78 5.81
C THR A 20 -1.03 1.37 5.81
N VAL A 21 -1.97 0.79 5.04
CA VAL A 21 -3.36 1.24 5.00
C VAL A 21 -4.03 1.16 6.36
N MET A 22 -3.91 0.03 7.05
CA MET A 22 -4.54 -0.16 8.36
C MET A 22 -3.92 0.73 9.44
N MET A 23 -2.61 0.99 9.37
CA MET A 23 -1.95 1.93 10.27
C MET A 23 -2.30 3.39 9.97
N ASN A 24 -2.52 3.76 8.71
CA ASN A 24 -3.03 5.08 8.36
C ASN A 24 -4.39 5.31 9.03
N TYR A 25 -5.33 4.37 8.90
CA TYR A 25 -6.62 4.46 9.59
C TYR A 25 -6.47 4.43 11.11
N TYR A 26 -5.58 3.58 11.65
CA TYR A 26 -5.31 3.51 13.08
C TYR A 26 -4.80 4.84 13.65
N ARG A 27 -3.95 5.56 12.94
CA ARG A 27 -3.42 6.86 13.38
C ARG A 27 -4.48 7.94 13.44
N GLU A 28 -5.40 7.94 12.48
CA GLU A 28 -6.44 8.96 12.34
C GLU A 28 -7.69 8.70 13.20
N ILE A 29 -7.98 7.45 13.57
CA ILE A 29 -9.20 7.06 14.28
C ILE A 29 -9.29 7.71 15.68
N ASN A 30 -10.50 8.07 16.10
CA ASN A 30 -10.75 8.65 17.42
C ASN A 30 -10.48 7.65 18.56
N LYS A 31 -9.31 7.77 19.19
CA LYS A 31 -8.85 6.89 20.28
C LYS A 31 -9.68 7.02 21.58
N THR A 32 -10.50 8.07 21.73
CA THR A 32 -11.38 8.23 22.89
C THR A 32 -12.64 7.37 22.76
N GLU A 33 -13.05 7.07 21.52
CA GLU A 33 -14.23 6.26 21.24
C GLU A 33 -13.88 4.80 20.94
N PHE A 34 -12.70 4.54 20.35
CA PHE A 34 -12.31 3.23 19.84
C PHE A 34 -10.96 2.78 20.37
N LEU A 35 -10.91 1.62 21.00
CA LEU A 35 -9.69 0.91 21.37
C LEU A 35 -9.49 -0.25 20.38
N ILE A 36 -8.40 -0.21 19.62
CA ILE A 36 -8.13 -1.17 18.56
C ILE A 36 -6.94 -2.06 18.90
N ASP A 37 -7.20 -3.34 19.02
CA ASP A 37 -6.17 -4.37 19.11
C ASP A 37 -5.94 -4.99 17.72
N PHE A 38 -4.72 -5.47 17.45
CA PHE A 38 -4.37 -6.13 16.19
C PHE A 38 -4.01 -7.60 16.41
N ALA A 39 -4.37 -8.44 15.47
CA ALA A 39 -3.96 -9.85 15.44
C ALA A 39 -3.50 -10.24 14.04
N SER A 40 -2.34 -10.88 13.92
CA SER A 40 -1.79 -11.31 12.64
C SER A 40 -0.91 -12.53 12.77
N LYS A 41 -0.49 -13.08 11.63
CA LYS A 41 0.36 -14.28 11.57
C LYS A 41 1.81 -14.02 11.99
N ASN A 42 2.24 -12.79 12.13
CA ASN A 42 3.65 -12.42 12.18
C ASN A 42 4.37 -12.87 13.43
N GLU A 43 5.54 -13.43 13.18
CA GLU A 43 6.60 -13.66 14.13
C GLU A 43 7.55 -12.44 14.21
N ASP A 44 7.59 -11.59 13.15
CA ASP A 44 8.53 -10.46 12.99
C ASP A 44 7.80 -9.11 12.81
N ILE A 45 7.02 -8.72 13.81
CA ILE A 45 6.54 -7.33 13.86
C ILE A 45 7.67 -6.41 14.34
N SER A 46 7.87 -5.27 13.67
CA SER A 46 8.88 -4.31 14.11
C SER A 46 8.57 -3.77 15.51
N GLY A 47 9.60 -3.64 16.33
CA GLY A 47 9.48 -3.06 17.66
C GLY A 47 8.86 -1.66 17.64
N ALA A 48 9.09 -0.88 16.59
CA ALA A 48 8.50 0.44 16.40
C ALA A 48 6.98 0.40 16.28
N LEU A 49 6.42 -0.51 15.46
CA LEU A 49 4.96 -0.67 15.35
C LEU A 49 4.32 -1.13 16.66
N VAL A 50 4.96 -2.08 17.36
CA VAL A 50 4.47 -2.53 18.68
C VAL A 50 4.49 -1.38 19.69
N SER A 51 5.53 -0.57 19.70
CA SER A 51 5.64 0.58 20.58
C SER A 51 4.57 1.63 20.29
N GLU A 52 4.31 1.93 19.02
CA GLU A 52 3.25 2.83 18.58
C GLU A 52 1.87 2.35 19.06
N LEU A 53 1.58 1.06 18.91
CA LEU A 53 0.31 0.48 19.38
C LEU A 53 0.17 0.61 20.90
N LYS A 54 1.23 0.29 21.65
CA LYS A 54 1.24 0.35 23.13
C LYS A 54 1.04 1.76 23.67
N GLN A 55 1.57 2.79 23.02
CA GLN A 55 1.39 4.19 23.41
C GLN A 55 -0.09 4.60 23.50
N HIS A 56 -0.96 3.95 22.72
CA HIS A 56 -2.40 4.20 22.71
C HIS A 56 -3.22 3.09 23.42
N GLY A 57 -2.56 2.25 24.23
CA GLY A 57 -3.22 1.16 24.96
C GLY A 57 -3.65 -0.04 24.10
N SER A 58 -3.31 -0.04 22.83
CA SER A 58 -3.58 -1.14 21.89
C SER A 58 -2.60 -2.30 22.08
N GLN A 59 -3.07 -3.51 21.77
CA GLN A 59 -2.24 -4.72 21.85
C GLN A 59 -2.10 -5.37 20.47
N PHE A 60 -0.97 -6.04 20.27
CA PHE A 60 -0.73 -6.92 19.15
C PHE A 60 -0.70 -8.37 19.59
N TYR A 61 -1.44 -9.23 18.88
CA TYR A 61 -1.50 -10.66 19.13
C TYR A 61 -0.92 -11.43 17.95
N GLU A 62 0.11 -12.20 18.21
CA GLU A 62 0.67 -13.12 17.23
C GLU A 62 -0.19 -14.39 17.14
N LEU A 63 -0.75 -14.66 15.97
CA LEU A 63 -1.55 -15.85 15.71
C LEU A 63 -0.71 -17.05 15.18
N GLY A 64 0.41 -16.75 14.52
CA GLY A 64 1.19 -17.72 13.75
C GLY A 64 0.65 -17.89 12.31
N ASP A 65 1.37 -18.65 11.48
CA ASP A 65 0.95 -18.88 10.09
C ASP A 65 -0.13 -19.96 10.00
N ARG A 66 -1.34 -19.58 9.59
CA ARG A 66 -2.48 -20.48 9.44
C ARG A 66 -2.28 -21.56 8.36
N ARG A 67 -1.33 -21.35 7.41
CA ARG A 67 -1.01 -22.35 6.38
C ARG A 67 -0.11 -23.45 6.94
N LYS A 68 0.84 -23.08 7.81
CA LYS A 68 1.77 -24.02 8.46
C LYS A 68 1.10 -24.75 9.61
N ASN A 69 0.33 -24.06 10.45
CA ASN A 69 -0.33 -24.66 11.61
C ASN A 69 -1.71 -24.02 11.86
N PRO A 70 -2.77 -24.46 11.14
CA PRO A 70 -4.11 -23.89 11.26
C PRO A 70 -4.71 -24.11 12.66
N ALA A 71 -4.47 -25.26 13.29
CA ALA A 71 -5.01 -25.56 14.62
C ALA A 71 -4.47 -24.59 15.68
N ARG A 72 -3.16 -24.27 15.64
CA ARG A 72 -2.53 -23.29 16.54
C ARG A 72 -3.08 -21.90 16.30
N TYR A 73 -3.20 -21.49 15.03
CA TYR A 73 -3.72 -20.18 14.62
C TYR A 73 -5.14 -19.96 15.14
N PHE A 74 -6.06 -20.86 14.84
CA PHE A 74 -7.47 -20.71 15.23
C PHE A 74 -7.68 -20.87 16.74
N ARG A 75 -6.89 -21.70 17.43
CA ARG A 75 -6.91 -21.81 18.89
C ARG A 75 -6.45 -20.52 19.56
N ARG A 76 -5.39 -19.85 19.03
CA ARG A 76 -4.95 -18.55 19.52
C ARG A 76 -6.02 -17.48 19.32
N LEU A 77 -6.61 -17.40 18.12
CA LEU A 77 -7.69 -16.46 17.83
C LEU A 77 -8.92 -16.68 18.75
N TRP A 78 -9.32 -17.93 18.93
CA TRP A 78 -10.39 -18.29 19.88
C TRP A 78 -10.09 -17.82 21.30
N ARG A 79 -8.85 -18.05 21.78
CA ARG A 79 -8.42 -17.63 23.14
C ARG A 79 -8.49 -16.13 23.32
N ILE A 80 -8.15 -15.31 22.31
CA ILE A 80 -8.23 -13.85 22.37
C ILE A 80 -9.68 -13.43 22.67
N PHE A 81 -10.66 -13.99 21.96
CA PHE A 81 -12.09 -13.70 22.22
C PHE A 81 -12.59 -14.19 23.58
N LYS A 82 -11.97 -15.22 24.16
CA LYS A 82 -12.33 -15.68 25.53
C LYS A 82 -11.75 -14.79 26.61
N ILE A 83 -10.57 -14.23 26.39
CA ILE A 83 -9.89 -13.37 27.39
C ILE A 83 -10.44 -11.96 27.35
N LYS A 84 -10.77 -11.44 26.16
CA LYS A 84 -11.27 -10.08 25.96
C LYS A 84 -12.57 -10.08 25.18
N LYS A 85 -13.52 -9.28 25.66
CA LYS A 85 -14.75 -9.01 24.92
C LYS A 85 -14.47 -7.91 23.88
N TYR A 86 -14.79 -8.20 22.63
CA TYR A 86 -14.75 -7.26 21.52
C TYR A 86 -16.17 -6.95 21.01
N ASP A 87 -16.45 -5.67 20.78
CA ASP A 87 -17.73 -5.24 20.19
C ASP A 87 -17.72 -5.47 18.67
N VAL A 88 -16.56 -5.31 18.06
CA VAL A 88 -16.35 -5.40 16.62
C VAL A 88 -15.13 -6.27 16.31
N VAL A 89 -15.23 -7.11 15.30
CA VAL A 89 -14.08 -7.71 14.62
C VAL A 89 -14.01 -7.18 13.19
N HIS A 90 -12.84 -6.71 12.78
CA HIS A 90 -12.58 -6.25 11.41
C HIS A 90 -11.50 -7.15 10.79
N ILE A 91 -11.92 -8.03 9.90
CA ILE A 91 -11.06 -9.05 9.28
C ILE A 91 -10.62 -8.57 7.91
N ASN A 92 -9.32 -8.38 7.75
CA ASN A 92 -8.67 -8.04 6.49
C ASN A 92 -8.19 -9.33 5.81
N ALA A 93 -8.75 -9.63 4.65
CA ALA A 93 -8.53 -10.89 3.95
C ALA A 93 -8.56 -10.73 2.42
N ASN A 94 -8.19 -11.81 1.71
CA ASN A 94 -8.17 -11.84 0.25
C ASN A 94 -9.20 -12.80 -0.34
N SER A 95 -9.92 -13.59 0.48
CA SER A 95 -10.87 -14.59 -0.03
C SER A 95 -11.85 -15.07 1.04
N ALA A 96 -12.86 -15.82 0.60
CA ALA A 96 -13.84 -16.47 1.46
C ALA A 96 -13.25 -17.50 2.45
N THR A 97 -11.96 -17.82 2.37
CA THR A 97 -11.27 -18.63 3.39
C THR A 97 -11.26 -17.98 4.77
N ALA A 98 -11.56 -16.67 4.87
CA ALA A 98 -11.77 -15.96 6.13
C ALA A 98 -13.10 -16.34 6.83
N SER A 99 -13.88 -17.24 6.27
CA SER A 99 -15.09 -17.78 6.91
C SER A 99 -14.81 -18.35 8.31
N VAL A 100 -13.64 -18.93 8.51
CA VAL A 100 -13.27 -19.54 9.79
C VAL A 100 -13.09 -18.49 10.87
N GLU A 101 -12.37 -17.40 10.56
CA GLU A 101 -12.19 -16.27 11.47
C GLU A 101 -13.53 -15.62 11.82
N LEU A 102 -14.41 -15.44 10.82
CA LEU A 102 -15.77 -14.91 11.02
C LEU A 102 -16.63 -15.83 11.89
N ALA A 103 -16.56 -17.17 11.65
CA ALA A 103 -17.29 -18.16 12.43
C ALA A 103 -16.83 -18.18 13.89
N ILE A 104 -15.51 -18.09 14.13
CA ILE A 104 -14.94 -17.99 15.49
C ILE A 104 -15.45 -16.73 16.18
N ALA A 105 -15.43 -15.60 15.52
CA ALA A 105 -15.95 -14.35 16.09
C ALA A 105 -17.45 -14.45 16.42
N LYS A 106 -18.26 -15.01 15.51
CA LYS A 106 -19.69 -15.23 15.73
C LYS A 106 -19.94 -16.16 16.92
N ALA A 107 -19.24 -17.29 17.01
CA ALA A 107 -19.37 -18.26 18.09
C ALA A 107 -18.95 -17.72 19.46
N ASN A 108 -18.12 -16.66 19.50
CA ASN A 108 -17.74 -15.95 20.72
C ASN A 108 -18.59 -14.70 20.99
N GLY A 109 -19.72 -14.54 20.28
CA GLY A 109 -20.71 -13.50 20.57
C GLY A 109 -20.34 -12.11 20.03
N VAL A 110 -19.36 -11.98 19.13
CA VAL A 110 -19.06 -10.68 18.50
C VAL A 110 -20.21 -10.32 17.58
N SER A 111 -20.93 -9.26 17.94
CA SER A 111 -22.16 -8.84 17.22
C SER A 111 -21.83 -8.24 15.85
N LYS A 112 -20.80 -7.41 15.74
CA LYS A 112 -20.40 -6.74 14.51
C LYS A 112 -19.14 -7.38 13.92
N ARG A 113 -19.30 -7.97 12.74
CA ARG A 113 -18.26 -8.73 12.05
C ARG A 113 -18.06 -8.16 10.65
N ILE A 114 -17.01 -7.39 10.50
CA ILE A 114 -16.65 -6.68 9.27
C ILE A 114 -15.65 -7.54 8.51
N ILE A 115 -15.88 -7.71 7.21
CA ILE A 115 -14.90 -8.29 6.30
C ILE A 115 -14.44 -7.23 5.31
N HIS A 116 -13.12 -7.08 5.17
CA HIS A 116 -12.50 -6.15 4.25
C HIS A 116 -11.59 -6.90 3.28
N ILE A 117 -11.91 -6.82 2.00
CA ILE A 117 -11.23 -7.55 0.92
C ILE A 117 -10.28 -6.60 0.17
N HIS A 118 -9.02 -7.04 0.04
CA HIS A 118 -7.94 -6.22 -0.53
C HIS A 118 -7.43 -6.70 -1.91
N ASN A 119 -7.91 -7.85 -2.40
CA ASN A 119 -7.52 -8.39 -3.71
C ASN A 119 -8.73 -8.76 -4.55
N SER A 120 -8.56 -8.71 -5.88
CA SER A 120 -9.57 -9.12 -6.85
C SER A 120 -9.38 -10.57 -7.35
N THR A 121 -8.46 -11.32 -6.73
CA THR A 121 -8.18 -12.73 -7.04
C THR A 121 -7.52 -13.40 -5.84
N GLY A 122 -7.31 -14.72 -5.91
CA GLY A 122 -6.63 -15.49 -4.87
C GLY A 122 -6.14 -16.85 -5.37
N ASN A 123 -5.18 -17.45 -4.67
CA ASN A 123 -4.55 -18.72 -5.05
C ASN A 123 -5.48 -19.93 -5.01
N HIS A 124 -6.59 -19.83 -4.27
CA HIS A 124 -7.54 -20.95 -4.04
C HIS A 124 -8.93 -20.60 -4.55
N ILE A 125 -9.04 -20.32 -5.85
CA ILE A 125 -10.28 -19.82 -6.48
C ILE A 125 -11.45 -20.81 -6.27
N ARG A 126 -11.24 -22.11 -6.45
CA ARG A 126 -12.28 -23.14 -6.26
C ARG A 126 -12.79 -23.15 -4.81
N LEU A 127 -11.89 -23.13 -3.86
CA LEU A 127 -12.23 -23.08 -2.42
C LEU A 127 -12.95 -21.77 -2.06
N HIS A 128 -12.54 -20.64 -2.67
CA HIS A 128 -13.23 -19.38 -2.49
C HIS A 128 -14.72 -19.50 -2.89
N TYR A 129 -15.01 -19.99 -4.09
CA TYR A 129 -16.40 -20.12 -4.55
C TYR A 129 -17.21 -21.14 -3.73
N LEU A 130 -16.60 -22.24 -3.28
CA LEU A 130 -17.23 -23.22 -2.41
C LEU A 130 -17.62 -22.62 -1.05
N LEU A 131 -16.74 -21.83 -0.45
CA LEU A 131 -16.97 -21.24 0.86
C LEU A 131 -17.82 -19.95 0.81
N ARG A 132 -17.98 -19.34 -0.36
CA ARG A 132 -18.66 -18.04 -0.49
C ARG A 132 -20.07 -17.98 0.08
N PRO A 133 -20.95 -19.00 -0.05
CA PRO A 133 -22.29 -18.95 0.57
C PRO A 133 -22.21 -18.85 2.09
N ILE A 134 -21.35 -19.65 2.73
CA ILE A 134 -21.12 -19.63 4.19
C ILE A 134 -20.49 -18.30 4.60
N PHE A 135 -19.44 -17.89 3.89
CA PHE A 135 -18.77 -16.61 4.09
C PHE A 135 -19.75 -15.44 4.11
N CYS A 136 -20.66 -15.40 3.14
CA CYS A 136 -21.67 -14.35 3.02
C CYS A 136 -22.76 -14.38 4.11
N SER A 137 -22.90 -15.44 4.88
CA SER A 137 -23.83 -15.53 6.01
C SER A 137 -23.21 -15.18 7.36
N LEU A 138 -21.89 -14.98 7.40
CA LEU A 138 -21.14 -14.81 8.64
C LEU A 138 -20.79 -13.36 8.96
N TYR A 139 -20.54 -12.52 7.98
CA TYR A 139 -20.26 -11.10 8.21
C TYR A 139 -21.55 -10.29 8.36
N THR A 140 -21.44 -9.14 9.04
CA THR A 140 -22.50 -8.13 9.14
C THR A 140 -22.31 -7.00 8.14
N ASP A 141 -21.05 -6.65 7.88
CA ASP A 141 -20.65 -5.56 6.99
C ASP A 141 -19.55 -6.03 6.04
N ALA A 142 -19.63 -5.61 4.79
CA ALA A 142 -18.71 -5.97 3.73
C ALA A 142 -18.03 -4.72 3.17
N ILE A 143 -16.71 -4.72 3.19
CA ILE A 143 -15.85 -3.67 2.63
C ILE A 143 -14.93 -4.29 1.58
N ALA A 144 -14.63 -3.54 0.53
CA ALA A 144 -13.64 -3.91 -0.48
C ALA A 144 -12.81 -2.70 -0.90
N CYS A 145 -11.53 -2.90 -1.17
CA CYS A 145 -10.62 -1.84 -1.62
C CYS A 145 -10.88 -1.34 -3.05
N SER A 146 -11.76 -2.01 -3.80
CA SER A 146 -12.21 -1.60 -5.13
C SER A 146 -13.51 -2.29 -5.51
N GLY A 147 -14.21 -1.75 -6.51
CA GLY A 147 -15.41 -2.40 -7.06
C GLY A 147 -15.13 -3.81 -7.62
N LYS A 148 -13.94 -4.02 -8.22
CA LYS A 148 -13.52 -5.33 -8.76
C LYS A 148 -13.29 -6.36 -7.66
N SER A 149 -12.60 -6.00 -6.58
CA SER A 149 -12.38 -6.89 -5.44
C SER A 149 -13.68 -7.21 -4.69
N GLY A 150 -14.59 -6.25 -4.59
CA GLY A 150 -15.90 -6.47 -4.01
C GLY A 150 -16.78 -7.43 -4.83
N LYS A 151 -16.85 -7.25 -6.14
CA LYS A 151 -17.58 -8.16 -7.04
C LYS A 151 -17.01 -9.57 -6.98
N TRP A 152 -15.68 -9.70 -6.96
CA TRP A 152 -15.03 -11.01 -6.84
C TRP A 152 -15.39 -11.70 -5.52
N ALA A 153 -15.32 -10.99 -4.39
CA ALA A 153 -15.55 -11.58 -3.08
C ALA A 153 -17.03 -11.82 -2.75
N PHE A 154 -17.89 -10.86 -3.06
CA PHE A 154 -19.28 -10.82 -2.60
C PHE A 154 -20.31 -11.09 -3.71
N GLY A 155 -19.91 -11.10 -4.99
CA GLY A 155 -20.81 -11.22 -6.12
C GLY A 155 -21.74 -10.01 -6.21
N ASN A 156 -23.05 -10.28 -6.26
CA ASN A 156 -24.08 -9.23 -6.37
C ASN A 156 -24.56 -8.67 -5.00
N ARG A 157 -23.92 -9.07 -3.90
CA ARG A 157 -24.27 -8.56 -2.58
C ARG A 157 -23.73 -7.13 -2.40
N LYS A 158 -24.44 -6.35 -1.58
CA LYS A 158 -24.01 -4.98 -1.24
C LYS A 158 -22.70 -4.99 -0.47
N PHE A 159 -21.81 -4.08 -0.79
CA PHE A 159 -20.55 -3.82 -0.09
C PHE A 159 -20.18 -2.34 -0.22
N ILE A 160 -19.37 -1.88 0.69
CA ILE A 160 -18.81 -0.52 0.68
C ILE A 160 -17.45 -0.58 -0.04
N VAL A 161 -17.25 0.31 -1.00
CA VAL A 161 -15.91 0.51 -1.59
C VAL A 161 -15.16 1.50 -0.70
N LEU A 162 -14.03 1.05 -0.14
CA LEU A 162 -13.13 1.86 0.66
C LEU A 162 -11.72 1.69 0.08
N ASN A 163 -11.30 2.64 -0.72
CA ASN A 163 -10.01 2.58 -1.38
C ASN A 163 -8.86 2.54 -0.36
N ASN A 164 -7.76 1.88 -0.73
CA ASN A 164 -6.53 1.92 0.06
C ASN A 164 -5.99 3.36 0.07
N ALA A 165 -6.24 4.07 1.14
CA ALA A 165 -5.98 5.49 1.26
C ALA A 165 -4.64 5.79 1.96
N ILE A 166 -4.14 6.98 1.70
CA ILE A 166 -2.92 7.55 2.29
C ILE A 166 -3.26 8.87 3.00
N ASP A 167 -2.38 9.36 3.85
CA ASP A 167 -2.44 10.74 4.33
C ASP A 167 -1.98 11.69 3.21
N THR A 168 -2.92 12.23 2.45
CA THR A 168 -2.63 13.02 1.26
C THR A 168 -1.86 14.31 1.57
N GLU A 169 -2.06 14.91 2.74
CA GLU A 169 -1.33 16.11 3.18
C GLU A 169 0.13 15.79 3.50
N LYS A 170 0.38 14.66 4.17
CA LYS A 170 1.73 14.18 4.49
C LYS A 170 2.54 13.91 3.23
N PHE A 171 1.91 13.39 2.19
CA PHE A 171 2.55 13.10 0.91
C PHE A 171 2.62 14.31 -0.03
N ALA A 172 2.03 15.46 0.31
CA ALA A 172 2.11 16.67 -0.48
C ALA A 172 3.57 17.09 -0.79
N PHE A 173 3.77 17.71 -1.93
CA PHE A 173 5.08 18.26 -2.30
C PHE A 173 5.57 19.28 -1.26
N ASN A 174 6.80 19.12 -0.81
CA ASN A 174 7.39 19.99 0.18
C ASN A 174 8.76 20.49 -0.29
N VAL A 175 8.87 21.80 -0.51
CA VAL A 175 10.08 22.47 -1.01
C VAL A 175 11.26 22.32 -0.03
N ASP A 176 11.00 22.46 1.27
CA ASP A 176 12.05 22.35 2.28
C ASP A 176 12.64 20.94 2.33
N ASN A 177 11.79 19.90 2.22
CA ASN A 177 12.24 18.52 2.11
C ASN A 177 13.09 18.33 0.86
N ARG A 178 12.67 18.89 -0.28
CA ARG A 178 13.41 18.82 -1.54
C ARG A 178 14.81 19.42 -1.39
N GLN A 179 14.91 20.65 -0.90
CA GLN A 179 16.19 21.35 -0.75
C GLN A 179 17.12 20.63 0.24
N LYS A 180 16.63 20.35 1.46
CA LYS A 180 17.43 19.68 2.50
C LYS A 180 17.93 18.30 2.10
N LEU A 181 17.07 17.51 1.44
CA LEU A 181 17.46 16.15 1.04
C LEU A 181 18.32 16.14 -0.22
N ARG A 182 18.12 17.04 -1.20
CA ARG A 182 19.05 17.19 -2.33
C ARG A 182 20.43 17.56 -1.84
N GLN A 183 20.57 18.53 -0.93
CA GLN A 183 21.84 18.88 -0.31
C GLN A 183 22.47 17.68 0.42
N LYS A 184 21.70 16.96 1.26
CA LYS A 184 22.18 15.77 1.98
C LYS A 184 22.66 14.66 1.05
N LEU A 185 22.00 14.50 -0.09
CA LEU A 185 22.33 13.48 -1.09
C LEU A 185 23.39 13.95 -2.11
N CYS A 186 23.90 15.18 -1.99
CA CYS A 186 24.80 15.80 -2.93
C CYS A 186 24.24 15.83 -4.37
N ILE A 187 22.95 16.18 -4.52
CA ILE A 187 22.25 16.33 -5.79
C ILE A 187 22.10 17.81 -6.09
N SER A 188 22.64 18.26 -7.23
CA SER A 188 22.48 19.66 -7.67
C SER A 188 21.03 20.00 -8.01
N ASP A 189 20.67 21.28 -7.95
CA ASP A 189 19.28 21.73 -8.19
C ASP A 189 18.82 21.50 -9.63
N ASP A 190 19.73 21.55 -10.57
CA ASP A 190 19.52 21.32 -12.00
C ASP A 190 19.58 19.82 -12.41
N CYS A 191 20.01 18.92 -11.51
CA CYS A 191 20.01 17.50 -11.76
C CYS A 191 18.57 16.95 -11.88
N PHE A 192 18.27 16.24 -12.97
CA PHE A 192 16.99 15.58 -13.13
C PHE A 192 16.95 14.24 -12.40
N VAL A 193 16.04 14.11 -11.44
CA VAL A 193 15.97 12.96 -10.56
C VAL A 193 14.79 12.07 -10.93
N VAL A 194 15.09 10.91 -11.51
CA VAL A 194 14.14 9.82 -11.71
C VAL A 194 14.01 9.02 -10.42
N GLY A 195 12.81 8.61 -10.06
CA GLY A 195 12.56 7.84 -8.84
C GLY A 195 11.82 6.53 -9.06
N HIS A 196 11.99 5.63 -8.10
CA HIS A 196 11.12 4.47 -7.90
C HIS A 196 11.00 4.15 -6.42
N SER A 197 9.80 3.78 -5.98
CA SER A 197 9.55 3.33 -4.61
C SER A 197 8.81 2.01 -4.60
N GLY A 198 9.45 0.99 -4.02
CA GLY A 198 8.87 -0.35 -3.93
C GLY A 198 9.88 -1.43 -3.59
N LYS A 199 9.37 -2.63 -3.25
CA LYS A 199 10.21 -3.79 -2.96
C LYS A 199 11.01 -4.21 -4.20
N ILE A 200 12.31 -4.43 -4.06
CA ILE A 200 13.17 -4.92 -5.16
C ILE A 200 12.92 -6.42 -5.37
N ASN A 201 11.91 -6.73 -6.18
CA ASN A 201 11.43 -8.07 -6.47
C ASN A 201 11.06 -8.22 -7.97
N PRO A 202 10.75 -9.44 -8.44
CA PRO A 202 10.40 -9.64 -9.85
C PRO A 202 9.19 -8.80 -10.31
N GLN A 203 8.20 -8.61 -9.45
CA GLN A 203 6.97 -7.87 -9.78
C GLN A 203 7.23 -6.44 -10.21
N LYS A 204 8.17 -5.75 -9.52
CA LYS A 204 8.48 -4.33 -9.75
C LYS A 204 9.41 -4.09 -10.95
N ASN A 205 10.06 -5.14 -11.47
CA ASN A 205 10.85 -5.11 -12.69
C ASN A 205 11.95 -4.05 -12.73
N HIS A 206 12.73 -3.96 -11.64
CA HIS A 206 13.84 -3.00 -11.55
C HIS A 206 14.89 -3.18 -12.64
N SER A 207 15.00 -4.39 -13.23
CA SER A 207 15.93 -4.62 -14.34
C SER A 207 15.57 -3.72 -15.53
N PHE A 208 14.30 -3.69 -15.93
CA PHE A 208 13.81 -2.82 -17.02
C PHE A 208 13.96 -1.34 -16.65
N LEU A 209 13.73 -0.97 -15.38
CA LEU A 209 13.95 0.40 -14.90
C LEU A 209 15.40 0.85 -15.13
N ILE A 210 16.38 -0.01 -14.84
CA ILE A 210 17.80 0.30 -15.07
C ILE A 210 18.08 0.47 -16.56
N ASP A 211 17.49 -0.38 -17.44
CA ASP A 211 17.67 -0.25 -18.90
C ASP A 211 17.13 1.09 -19.41
N VAL A 212 15.94 1.50 -18.97
CA VAL A 212 15.35 2.80 -19.33
C VAL A 212 16.22 3.95 -18.81
N PHE A 213 16.70 3.85 -17.56
CA PHE A 213 17.54 4.89 -16.97
C PHE A 213 18.91 4.99 -17.62
N ASP A 214 19.51 3.88 -18.02
CA ASP A 214 20.79 3.86 -18.74
C ASP A 214 20.69 4.64 -20.06
N GLU A 215 19.67 4.35 -20.86
CA GLU A 215 19.42 5.07 -22.12
C GLU A 215 19.09 6.55 -21.88
N TYR A 216 18.32 6.86 -20.83
CA TYR A 216 18.05 8.26 -20.46
C TYR A 216 19.33 8.98 -20.04
N HIS A 217 20.16 8.37 -19.18
CA HIS A 217 21.41 8.96 -18.68
C HIS A 217 22.46 9.17 -19.78
N LYS A 218 22.43 8.38 -20.87
CA LYS A 218 23.24 8.64 -22.08
C LYS A 218 22.88 9.95 -22.74
N LYS A 219 21.59 10.32 -22.76
CA LYS A 219 21.07 11.57 -23.33
C LYS A 219 21.26 12.77 -22.39
N ASP A 220 21.08 12.56 -21.08
CA ASP A 220 21.19 13.60 -20.07
C ASP A 220 22.11 13.16 -18.92
N LYS A 221 23.39 13.51 -19.01
CA LYS A 221 24.39 13.16 -18.00
C LYS A 221 24.15 13.81 -16.63
N ASN A 222 23.38 14.90 -16.58
CA ASN A 222 22.98 15.55 -15.35
C ASN A 222 21.67 14.94 -14.82
N SER A 223 21.64 13.61 -14.67
CA SER A 223 20.49 12.88 -14.16
C SER A 223 20.89 11.86 -13.11
N MET A 224 19.94 11.49 -12.24
CA MET A 224 20.13 10.52 -11.16
C MET A 224 18.90 9.64 -10.99
N LEU A 225 19.10 8.37 -10.66
CA LEU A 225 18.03 7.45 -10.28
C LEU A 225 18.06 7.20 -8.75
N LEU A 226 16.95 7.44 -8.08
CA LEU A 226 16.76 7.12 -6.66
C LEU A 226 15.85 5.90 -6.50
N LEU A 227 16.35 4.85 -5.83
CA LEU A 227 15.62 3.61 -5.55
C LEU A 227 15.31 3.52 -4.06
N ALA A 228 14.05 3.75 -3.68
CA ALA A 228 13.57 3.62 -2.31
C ALA A 228 12.93 2.24 -2.12
N GLY A 229 13.56 1.39 -1.34
CA GLY A 229 13.13 0.02 -1.07
C GLY A 229 14.29 -0.95 -1.00
N ASP A 230 13.95 -2.19 -0.67
CA ASP A 230 14.89 -3.31 -0.56
C ASP A 230 14.19 -4.61 -1.00
N GLY A 231 14.91 -5.69 -1.20
CA GLY A 231 14.31 -6.97 -1.55
C GLY A 231 15.28 -8.01 -2.06
N GLU A 232 14.73 -9.17 -2.39
CA GLU A 232 15.50 -10.37 -2.75
C GLU A 232 16.35 -10.25 -4.04
N LEU A 233 16.06 -9.25 -4.88
CA LEU A 233 16.81 -9.02 -6.11
C LEU A 233 17.82 -7.86 -5.99
N ARG A 234 18.05 -7.30 -4.79
CA ARG A 234 18.90 -6.13 -4.60
C ARG A 234 20.29 -6.33 -5.20
N ASP A 235 20.98 -7.39 -4.80
CA ASP A 235 22.35 -7.66 -5.27
C ASP A 235 22.41 -7.77 -6.80
N LYS A 236 21.42 -8.45 -7.40
CA LYS A 236 21.31 -8.58 -8.86
C LYS A 236 21.12 -7.23 -9.56
N ILE A 237 20.37 -6.30 -8.96
CA ILE A 237 20.17 -4.96 -9.52
C ILE A 237 21.42 -4.10 -9.34
N GLU A 238 22.13 -4.21 -8.20
CA GLU A 238 23.40 -3.54 -7.98
C GLU A 238 24.47 -4.02 -9.00
N ASP A 239 24.52 -5.31 -9.28
CA ASP A 239 25.42 -5.85 -10.31
C ASP A 239 25.08 -5.34 -11.72
N LYS A 240 23.79 -5.20 -12.03
CA LYS A 240 23.36 -4.60 -13.31
C LYS A 240 23.77 -3.12 -13.39
N VAL A 241 23.63 -2.35 -12.33
CA VAL A 241 24.07 -0.95 -12.24
C VAL A 241 25.56 -0.83 -12.54
N LYS A 242 26.39 -1.72 -11.95
CA LYS A 242 27.84 -1.78 -12.23
C LYS A 242 28.13 -2.14 -13.70
N ALA A 243 27.42 -3.14 -14.24
CA ALA A 243 27.60 -3.55 -15.64
C ALA A 243 27.26 -2.43 -16.64
N CYS A 244 26.35 -1.52 -16.27
CA CYS A 244 26.01 -0.33 -17.06
C CYS A 244 26.88 0.91 -16.72
N HIS A 245 27.86 0.80 -15.81
CA HIS A 245 28.70 1.92 -15.33
C HIS A 245 27.89 3.10 -14.75
N LEU A 246 26.81 2.78 -13.99
CA LEU A 246 25.86 3.77 -13.43
C LEU A 246 26.06 3.98 -11.91
N GLU A 247 27.15 3.53 -11.29
CA GLU A 247 27.36 3.55 -9.85
C GLU A 247 27.28 4.97 -9.25
N ASN A 248 27.69 5.97 -10.04
CA ASN A 248 27.65 7.37 -9.63
C ASN A 248 26.28 8.05 -9.90
N ALA A 249 25.42 7.44 -10.73
CA ALA A 249 24.14 7.98 -11.15
C ALA A 249 22.94 7.28 -10.49
N VAL A 250 23.13 6.13 -9.83
CA VAL A 250 22.08 5.37 -9.14
C VAL A 250 22.34 5.33 -7.64
N LYS A 251 21.36 5.76 -6.84
CA LYS A 251 21.42 5.68 -5.38
C LYS A 251 20.35 4.74 -4.84
N PHE A 252 20.79 3.71 -4.13
CA PHE A 252 19.93 2.83 -3.35
C PHE A 252 19.73 3.41 -1.95
N LEU A 253 18.51 3.81 -1.63
CA LEU A 253 18.15 4.41 -0.33
C LEU A 253 17.82 3.36 0.73
N GLY A 254 17.62 2.09 0.31
CA GLY A 254 17.15 1.03 1.21
C GLY A 254 15.72 1.26 1.70
N MET A 255 15.38 0.58 2.79
CA MET A 255 14.06 0.73 3.42
C MET A 255 14.01 2.02 4.23
N ILE A 256 13.28 3.01 3.74
CA ILE A 256 13.14 4.32 4.38
C ILE A 256 11.72 4.51 4.95
N PRO A 257 11.58 4.88 6.24
CA PRO A 257 10.27 5.05 6.86
C PRO A 257 9.55 6.34 6.44
N ASP A 258 10.28 7.33 5.93
CA ASP A 258 9.82 8.65 5.58
C ASP A 258 9.87 8.92 4.07
N VAL A 259 9.47 7.92 3.25
CA VAL A 259 9.47 7.97 1.79
C VAL A 259 8.80 9.23 1.23
N TYR A 260 7.77 9.75 1.91
CA TYR A 260 7.08 10.98 1.54
C TYR A 260 8.01 12.19 1.38
N ARG A 261 9.11 12.25 2.14
CA ARG A 261 10.11 13.30 2.02
C ARG A 261 10.96 13.13 0.76
N TYR A 262 11.30 11.88 0.43
CA TYR A 262 12.14 11.57 -0.73
C TYR A 262 11.38 11.70 -2.05
N LEU A 263 10.06 11.52 -2.05
CA LEU A 263 9.25 11.84 -3.24
C LEU A 263 9.39 13.31 -3.66
N SER A 264 9.59 14.22 -2.69
CA SER A 264 9.82 15.64 -3.01
C SER A 264 11.19 15.90 -3.68
N VAL A 265 12.17 15.00 -3.54
CA VAL A 265 13.48 15.09 -4.21
C VAL A 265 13.40 14.76 -5.71
N MET A 266 12.55 13.79 -6.05
CA MET A 266 12.39 13.25 -7.41
C MET A 266 11.70 14.27 -8.33
N ASP A 267 11.90 14.16 -9.64
CA ASP A 267 11.24 14.97 -10.66
C ASP A 267 10.18 14.18 -11.42
N CYS A 268 10.39 12.88 -11.59
CA CYS A 268 9.40 11.93 -12.08
C CYS A 268 9.58 10.55 -11.44
N MET A 269 8.61 9.65 -11.65
CA MET A 269 8.76 8.24 -11.27
C MET A 269 8.46 7.30 -12.45
N ILE A 270 9.14 6.17 -12.47
CA ILE A 270 8.91 5.09 -13.43
C ILE A 270 8.38 3.86 -12.69
N PHE A 271 7.27 3.29 -13.19
CA PHE A 271 6.62 2.10 -12.65
C PHE A 271 6.53 1.00 -13.71
N PRO A 272 7.61 0.25 -13.99
CA PRO A 272 7.64 -0.78 -15.03
C PRO A 272 7.17 -2.14 -14.50
N SER A 273 6.23 -2.14 -13.54
CA SER A 273 5.76 -3.36 -12.88
C SER A 273 5.14 -4.34 -13.86
N LEU A 274 5.45 -5.63 -13.70
CA LEU A 274 4.89 -6.72 -14.51
C LEU A 274 3.41 -6.99 -14.19
N TRP A 275 2.97 -6.69 -13.00
CA TRP A 275 1.56 -6.73 -12.55
C TRP A 275 1.39 -5.93 -11.26
N GLU A 276 0.29 -5.21 -11.16
CA GLU A 276 -0.14 -4.52 -9.94
C GLU A 276 -1.66 -4.49 -9.83
N GLY A 277 -2.14 -4.63 -8.60
CA GLY A 277 -3.52 -4.28 -8.28
C GLY A 277 -3.67 -2.77 -8.16
N LEU A 278 -3.52 -2.25 -6.95
CA LEU A 278 -3.47 -0.80 -6.68
C LEU A 278 -2.17 -0.49 -5.94
N PRO A 279 -1.10 -0.05 -6.64
CA PRO A 279 0.18 0.26 -6.01
C PRO A 279 0.07 1.55 -5.20
N LEU A 280 0.21 1.46 -3.87
CA LEU A 280 0.17 2.63 -2.99
C LEU A 280 1.25 3.66 -3.36
N SER A 281 2.44 3.21 -3.75
CA SER A 281 3.52 4.11 -4.16
C SER A 281 3.18 4.98 -5.38
N LEU A 282 2.30 4.50 -6.28
CA LEU A 282 1.78 5.32 -7.37
C LEU A 282 0.74 6.35 -6.88
N ILE A 283 -0.08 5.97 -5.89
CA ILE A 283 -1.01 6.90 -5.22
C ILE A 283 -0.24 7.97 -4.46
N GLU A 284 0.82 7.58 -3.73
CA GLU A 284 1.73 8.46 -3.00
C GLU A 284 2.44 9.46 -3.93
N ALA A 285 2.94 8.99 -5.07
CA ALA A 285 3.57 9.82 -6.10
C ALA A 285 2.61 10.88 -6.66
N GLN A 286 1.38 10.47 -6.98
CA GLN A 286 0.36 11.38 -7.49
C GLN A 286 -0.07 12.43 -6.45
N ALA A 287 -0.18 12.06 -5.16
CA ALA A 287 -0.43 13.02 -4.08
C ALA A 287 0.72 14.03 -3.94
N ASN A 288 1.95 13.58 -4.18
CA ASN A 288 3.13 14.48 -4.22
C ASN A 288 3.16 15.36 -5.47
N GLY A 289 2.29 15.16 -6.44
CA GLY A 289 2.28 15.86 -7.72
C GLY A 289 3.34 15.36 -8.71
N LEU A 290 4.00 14.23 -8.44
CA LEU A 290 4.92 13.60 -9.39
C LEU A 290 4.15 13.08 -10.61
N LYS A 291 4.71 13.30 -11.79
CA LYS A 291 4.29 12.60 -13.01
C LYS A 291 4.94 11.22 -13.05
N CYS A 292 4.17 10.22 -13.49
CA CYS A 292 4.66 8.86 -13.55
C CYS A 292 4.54 8.28 -14.96
N VAL A 293 5.56 7.54 -15.37
CA VAL A 293 5.52 6.67 -16.54
C VAL A 293 5.28 5.25 -16.04
N VAL A 294 4.17 4.64 -16.44
CA VAL A 294 3.61 3.45 -15.80
C VAL A 294 3.41 2.34 -16.83
N SER A 295 3.74 1.11 -16.48
CA SER A 295 3.44 -0.05 -17.30
C SER A 295 1.93 -0.25 -17.50
N ASP A 296 1.50 -0.65 -18.69
CA ASP A 296 0.12 -1.02 -19.02
C ASP A 296 -0.41 -2.24 -18.23
N LYS A 297 0.47 -2.97 -17.55
CA LYS A 297 0.14 -4.08 -16.64
C LYS A 297 -0.34 -3.59 -15.26
N VAL A 298 -0.21 -2.31 -14.97
CA VAL A 298 -0.77 -1.66 -13.77
C VAL A 298 -2.20 -1.24 -14.05
N THR A 299 -3.10 -1.47 -13.09
CA THR A 299 -4.51 -1.07 -13.27
C THR A 299 -4.67 0.42 -13.50
N LYS A 300 -5.50 0.79 -14.49
CA LYS A 300 -5.82 2.20 -14.77
C LYS A 300 -6.65 2.85 -13.64
N GLU A 301 -7.24 2.07 -12.72
CA GLU A 301 -7.88 2.60 -11.51
C GLU A 301 -6.89 3.36 -10.62
N ALA A 302 -5.59 3.02 -10.71
CA ALA A 302 -4.52 3.71 -10.00
C ALA A 302 -4.18 5.10 -10.58
N ASN A 303 -4.67 5.46 -11.77
CA ASN A 303 -4.48 6.78 -12.37
C ASN A 303 -5.56 7.75 -11.89
N VAL A 304 -5.47 8.16 -10.62
CA VAL A 304 -6.48 8.99 -9.94
C VAL A 304 -6.50 10.41 -10.50
N THR A 305 -5.34 10.97 -10.77
CA THR A 305 -5.18 12.32 -11.33
C THR A 305 -5.42 12.39 -12.83
N LYS A 306 -5.47 11.22 -13.52
CA LYS A 306 -5.57 11.08 -14.99
C LYS A 306 -4.42 11.73 -15.76
N LYS A 307 -3.27 11.91 -15.11
CA LYS A 307 -2.10 12.60 -15.69
C LYS A 307 -0.94 11.64 -15.98
N GLU A 308 -1.07 10.35 -15.61
CA GLU A 308 -0.01 9.36 -15.75
C GLU A 308 0.04 8.80 -17.17
N LYS A 309 1.24 8.57 -17.69
CA LYS A 309 1.48 7.97 -19.00
C LYS A 309 1.63 6.47 -18.87
N TYR A 310 0.80 5.72 -19.59
CA TYR A 310 0.84 4.25 -19.61
C TYR A 310 1.49 3.76 -20.91
N LEU A 311 2.53 2.96 -20.77
CA LEU A 311 3.28 2.37 -21.89
C LEU A 311 3.33 0.84 -21.75
N SER A 312 3.43 0.16 -22.89
CA SER A 312 3.67 -1.28 -22.88
C SER A 312 5.13 -1.58 -22.48
N LEU A 313 5.33 -2.68 -21.76
CA LEU A 313 6.68 -3.19 -21.52
C LEU A 313 7.32 -3.80 -22.78
N ASP A 314 6.52 -4.02 -23.82
CA ASP A 314 6.96 -4.51 -25.13
C ASP A 314 7.32 -3.34 -26.09
N ASP A 315 7.04 -2.08 -25.68
CA ASP A 315 7.45 -0.91 -26.44
C ASP A 315 8.99 -0.76 -26.43
N ASP A 316 9.53 -0.10 -27.45
CA ASP A 316 10.94 0.25 -27.50
C ASP A 316 11.33 1.08 -26.25
N ILE A 317 12.50 0.80 -25.68
CA ILE A 317 13.02 1.53 -24.51
C ILE A 317 13.07 3.03 -24.79
N ASN A 318 13.38 3.45 -26.02
CA ASN A 318 13.40 4.86 -26.41
C ASN A 318 12.03 5.54 -26.22
N THR A 319 10.91 4.81 -26.38
CA THR A 319 9.56 5.35 -26.13
C THR A 319 9.41 5.74 -24.66
N TRP A 320 9.93 4.91 -23.74
CA TRP A 320 9.96 5.21 -22.32
C TRP A 320 10.88 6.39 -22.01
N VAL A 321 12.05 6.44 -22.64
CA VAL A 321 13.03 7.52 -22.49
C VAL A 321 12.48 8.86 -22.97
N GLU A 322 11.77 8.89 -24.09
CA GLU A 322 11.12 10.09 -24.61
C GLU A 322 10.03 10.59 -23.64
N CYS A 323 9.17 9.68 -23.18
CA CYS A 323 8.18 10.04 -22.15
C CYS A 323 8.78 10.62 -20.88
N VAL A 324 9.92 10.12 -20.42
CA VAL A 324 10.66 10.65 -19.26
C VAL A 324 11.25 12.02 -19.58
N SER A 325 11.81 12.18 -20.79
CA SER A 325 12.41 13.45 -21.25
C SER A 325 11.37 14.58 -21.33
N ASP A 326 10.15 14.28 -21.75
CA ASP A 326 9.03 15.22 -21.84
C ASP A 326 8.60 15.78 -20.47
N LEU A 327 8.99 15.10 -19.38
CA LEU A 327 8.68 15.54 -18.03
C LEU A 327 9.70 16.53 -17.45
N LYS A 328 10.82 16.77 -18.15
CA LYS A 328 11.84 17.71 -17.72
C LYS A 328 11.27 19.15 -17.76
N GLY A 329 11.43 19.87 -16.65
CA GLY A 329 10.90 21.25 -16.52
C GLY A 329 9.43 21.34 -16.10
N TYR A 330 8.79 20.22 -15.80
CA TYR A 330 7.42 20.22 -15.28
C TYR A 330 7.31 20.92 -13.93
N ALA A 331 6.47 21.96 -13.86
CA ALA A 331 6.26 22.78 -12.67
C ALA A 331 5.27 22.11 -11.69
N ARG A 332 5.72 21.08 -10.99
CA ARG A 332 4.92 20.27 -10.06
C ARG A 332 4.16 21.07 -9.00
N GLN A 333 4.80 22.13 -8.46
CA GLN A 333 4.24 22.92 -7.36
C GLN A 333 2.88 23.52 -7.68
N MET A 334 2.63 23.86 -8.95
CA MET A 334 1.37 24.47 -9.39
C MET A 334 0.18 23.50 -9.36
N GLU A 335 0.43 22.19 -9.49
CA GLU A 335 -0.63 21.18 -9.59
C GLU A 335 -0.82 20.34 -8.32
N ALA A 336 0.10 20.41 -7.35
CA ALA A 336 0.08 19.56 -6.16
C ALA A 336 -1.21 19.70 -5.35
N ASN A 337 -1.70 20.92 -5.14
CA ASN A 337 -2.95 21.18 -4.41
C ASN A 337 -4.19 20.62 -5.11
N ASP A 338 -4.24 20.68 -6.44
CA ASP A 338 -5.37 20.16 -7.20
C ASP A 338 -5.35 18.63 -7.24
N ASN A 339 -4.16 18.02 -7.25
CA ASN A 339 -4.02 16.59 -7.13
C ASN A 339 -4.55 16.09 -5.78
N ILE A 340 -4.22 16.77 -4.67
CA ILE A 340 -4.74 16.43 -3.34
C ILE A 340 -6.28 16.50 -3.32
N LYS A 341 -6.88 17.56 -3.84
CA LYS A 341 -8.34 17.66 -3.94
C LYS A 341 -8.96 16.50 -4.73
N LEU A 342 -8.32 16.11 -5.85
CA LEU A 342 -8.75 14.97 -6.65
C LEU A 342 -8.61 13.66 -5.88
N MET A 343 -7.53 13.46 -5.11
CA MET A 343 -7.32 12.30 -4.26
C MET A 343 -8.41 12.19 -3.20
N ILE A 344 -8.71 13.26 -2.48
CA ILE A 344 -9.79 13.33 -1.49
C ILE A 344 -11.13 12.99 -2.14
N LYS A 345 -11.47 13.66 -3.24
CA LYS A 345 -12.74 13.47 -3.97
C LYS A 345 -12.93 12.01 -4.43
N ASN A 346 -11.84 11.33 -4.80
CA ASN A 346 -11.88 9.94 -5.26
C ASN A 346 -11.69 8.91 -4.13
N GLY A 347 -11.69 9.33 -2.85
CA GLY A 347 -11.65 8.44 -1.70
C GLY A 347 -10.27 7.82 -1.42
N TYR A 348 -9.18 8.52 -1.72
CA TYR A 348 -7.81 8.10 -1.44
C TYR A 348 -7.17 8.85 -0.26
N ASP A 349 -7.97 9.60 0.50
CA ASP A 349 -7.51 10.26 1.72
C ASP A 349 -7.88 9.45 2.97
N SER A 350 -6.90 9.18 3.85
CA SER A 350 -7.10 8.37 5.04
C SER A 350 -7.96 9.06 6.09
N LYS A 351 -7.90 10.39 6.19
CA LYS A 351 -8.69 11.18 7.14
C LYS A 351 -10.18 11.18 6.78
N GLU A 352 -10.49 11.16 5.48
CA GLU A 352 -11.89 11.03 5.04
C GLU A 352 -12.38 9.58 5.17
N ASN A 353 -11.56 8.62 4.78
CA ASN A 353 -11.93 7.21 4.82
C ASN A 353 -12.11 6.68 6.25
N VAL A 354 -11.36 7.19 7.22
CA VAL A 354 -11.52 6.78 8.62
C VAL A 354 -12.89 7.12 9.17
N LYS A 355 -13.51 8.21 8.72
CA LYS A 355 -14.89 8.58 9.12
C LYS A 355 -15.90 7.50 8.74
N ILE A 356 -15.71 6.85 7.58
CA ILE A 356 -16.54 5.72 7.13
C ILE A 356 -16.31 4.51 8.04
N ILE A 357 -15.06 4.23 8.42
CA ILE A 357 -14.72 3.14 9.34
C ILE A 357 -15.32 3.40 10.72
N GLU A 358 -15.21 4.62 11.25
CA GLU A 358 -15.80 5.01 12.54
C GLU A 358 -17.33 4.89 12.53
N TYR A 359 -17.97 5.32 11.44
CA TYR A 359 -19.41 5.13 11.26
C TYR A 359 -19.79 3.65 11.32
N ILE A 360 -19.07 2.80 10.58
CA ILE A 360 -19.29 1.35 10.61
C ILE A 360 -19.04 0.80 12.02
N TYR A 361 -17.93 1.17 12.68
CA TYR A 361 -17.59 0.70 14.02
C TYR A 361 -18.61 1.17 15.07
N SER A 362 -19.15 2.37 14.92
CA SER A 362 -20.16 2.91 15.87
C SER A 362 -21.47 2.10 15.86
N GLY A 363 -21.74 1.37 14.77
CA GLY A 363 -23.01 0.64 14.60
C GLY A 363 -24.23 1.55 14.44
N LYS A 364 -24.01 2.82 14.14
CA LYS A 364 -25.09 3.73 13.73
C LYS A 364 -25.55 3.26 12.35
N SER A 365 -26.79 2.83 12.22
CA SER A 365 -27.45 2.42 10.99
C SER A 365 -28.12 3.61 10.32
#